data_1831853d47451b4955288b6cd1d9efa4
#
_entry.id   1831853d47451b4955288b6cd1d9efa4
#
_cell.length_a   1.000
_cell.length_b   1.000
_cell.length_c   1.000
_cell.angle_alpha   90.00
_cell.angle_beta   90.00
_cell.angle_gamma   90.00
#
_symmetry.space_group_name_H-M   'P 1'
#
loop_
_entity.id
_entity.type
_entity.pdbx_description
1 polymer ?
#
loop_
_entity_poly.entity_id
_entity_poly.type
_entity_poly.pdbx_seq_one_letter_code
_entity_poly.pdbx_strand_id
1 'polypeptide(L)'
;VRKVRVAHELPKRRRTAIDEAMKEHKTEDRPEWDRTSEWGDIRFNRKRIKPGTLRTVHLPLLNVSLGDAWPIPVTIIHGARPGPCITIIGGIHGDELTGPSACTHLLSNAFTDEGKPLDPKGLAGTLRIVPIVNLPGYRMKSRYFPDGRDLNRQFPGDPGGSTTRRVAHQVWTNLVEDSDAIIDIHSAAKGRRN
;
A
#
# COMPACT_ATOMS: atom_id res chain seq x y z
N VAL A 1 -18.75 11.03 -12.87
CA VAL A 1 -17.36 10.70 -13.17
C VAL A 1 -16.60 10.78 -11.87
N ARG A 2 -16.15 9.63 -11.32
CA ARG A 2 -15.42 9.57 -10.05
C ARG A 2 -13.95 9.88 -10.31
N LYS A 3 -13.41 10.91 -9.67
CA LYS A 3 -11.98 11.24 -9.78
C LYS A 3 -11.16 10.25 -8.94
N VAL A 4 -10.31 9.50 -9.62
CA VAL A 4 -9.17 8.82 -9.00
C VAL A 4 -8.12 9.90 -8.78
N ARG A 5 -7.78 10.20 -7.53
CA ARG A 5 -6.64 11.08 -7.24
C ARG A 5 -5.36 10.25 -7.27
N VAL A 6 -4.60 10.42 -8.32
CA VAL A 6 -3.18 10.06 -8.32
C VAL A 6 -2.47 11.08 -7.42
N ALA A 7 -1.49 10.68 -6.64
CA ALA A 7 -0.75 11.54 -5.68
C ALA A 7 -0.22 12.87 -6.26
N HIS A 8 -0.31 13.06 -7.57
CA HIS A 8 0.09 14.26 -8.30
C HIS A 8 -0.81 15.49 -8.10
N GLU A 9 -2.01 15.37 -7.48
CA GLU A 9 -2.95 16.48 -7.30
C GLU A 9 -3.10 17.00 -5.87
N LEU A 10 -2.13 16.76 -4.99
CA LEU A 10 -2.11 17.34 -3.66
C LEU A 10 -1.80 18.86 -3.71
N PRO A 11 -2.45 19.71 -2.87
CA PRO A 11 -2.15 21.12 -2.77
C PRO A 11 -0.66 21.39 -2.53
N LYS A 12 -0.07 22.40 -3.18
CA LYS A 12 1.38 22.71 -3.14
C LYS A 12 2.03 22.66 -1.74
N ARG A 13 1.35 23.10 -0.68
CA ARG A 13 1.84 23.03 0.72
C ARG A 13 1.95 21.62 1.30
N ARG A 14 1.28 20.61 0.71
CA ARG A 14 1.37 19.21 1.14
C ARG A 14 2.34 18.40 0.29
N ARG A 15 2.58 18.82 -0.95
CA ARG A 15 3.68 18.30 -1.77
C ARG A 15 5.01 18.48 -1.06
N THR A 16 5.25 19.67 -0.48
CA THR A 16 6.51 20.00 0.18
C THR A 16 6.84 19.03 1.33
N ALA A 17 5.87 18.69 2.17
CA ALA A 17 6.14 17.78 3.32
C ALA A 17 6.42 16.34 2.88
N ILE A 18 5.71 15.82 1.87
CA ILE A 18 5.96 14.49 1.30
C ILE A 18 7.22 14.51 0.45
N ASP A 19 7.42 15.56 -0.38
CA ASP A 19 8.62 15.72 -1.20
C ASP A 19 9.87 16.00 -0.35
N GLU A 20 9.74 16.67 0.80
CA GLU A 20 10.81 16.87 1.78
C GLU A 20 11.10 15.58 2.54
N ALA A 21 10.08 14.86 3.02
CA ALA A 21 10.27 13.54 3.63
C ALA A 21 10.87 12.54 2.63
N MET A 22 10.47 12.59 1.36
CA MET A 22 11.07 11.76 0.31
C MET A 22 12.48 12.23 -0.09
N LYS A 23 12.83 13.52 0.08
CA LYS A 23 14.20 14.03 -0.15
C LYS A 23 15.13 13.71 1.01
N GLU A 24 14.65 13.79 2.25
CA GLU A 24 15.43 13.41 3.43
C GLU A 24 15.71 11.91 3.50
N HIS A 25 14.82 11.07 2.94
CA HIS A 25 15.04 9.62 2.81
C HIS A 25 15.67 9.18 1.47
N LYS A 26 16.06 10.10 0.61
CA LYS A 26 17.04 9.83 -0.45
C LYS A 26 18.45 9.82 0.18
N THR A 27 18.64 8.99 1.18
CA THR A 27 19.98 8.70 1.68
C THR A 27 20.74 7.88 0.65
N GLU A 28 22.01 8.23 0.50
CA GLU A 28 23.00 7.63 -0.38
C GLU A 28 23.23 6.12 -0.16
N ASP A 29 22.54 5.51 0.80
CA ASP A 29 22.56 4.09 1.15
C ASP A 29 21.35 3.28 0.67
N ARG A 30 20.54 3.78 -0.30
CA ARG A 30 19.70 2.84 -1.05
C ARG A 30 20.64 1.91 -1.79
N PRO A 31 20.55 0.58 -1.59
CA PRO A 31 21.22 -0.30 -2.51
C PRO A 31 20.69 0.09 -3.89
N GLU A 32 21.57 0.63 -4.71
CA GLU A 32 21.32 0.90 -6.11
C GLU A 32 20.69 -0.39 -6.64
N TRP A 33 19.39 -0.33 -7.00
CA TRP A 33 18.76 -1.45 -7.68
C TRP A 33 19.58 -1.64 -8.92
N ASP A 34 20.56 -2.52 -8.81
CA ASP A 34 21.34 -2.96 -9.95
C ASP A 34 20.37 -3.57 -10.95
N ARG A 35 19.90 -2.72 -11.88
CA ARG A 35 19.02 -3.13 -12.98
C ARG A 35 19.71 -4.14 -13.87
N THR A 36 20.99 -4.44 -13.61
CA THR A 36 21.81 -5.45 -14.26
C THR A 36 21.86 -6.75 -13.46
N SER A 37 21.43 -6.77 -12.19
CA SER A 37 21.31 -8.01 -11.44
C SER A 37 20.19 -8.87 -12.01
N GLU A 38 20.41 -10.17 -12.07
CA GLU A 38 19.40 -11.13 -12.52
C GLU A 38 18.09 -10.94 -11.76
N TRP A 39 16.98 -10.72 -12.51
CA TRP A 39 15.64 -10.63 -11.96
C TRP A 39 15.33 -11.91 -11.18
N GLY A 40 15.32 -11.81 -9.89
CA GLY A 40 15.29 -12.96 -8.99
C GLY A 40 14.13 -12.90 -7.99
N ASP A 41 14.20 -13.80 -7.03
CA ASP A 41 13.22 -13.87 -5.96
C ASP A 41 13.28 -12.63 -5.07
N ILE A 42 12.11 -12.12 -4.71
CA ILE A 42 11.98 -11.08 -3.68
C ILE A 42 11.61 -11.68 -2.33
N ARG A 43 11.93 -10.95 -1.27
CA ARG A 43 11.51 -11.30 0.10
C ARG A 43 10.54 -10.26 0.63
N PHE A 44 9.41 -10.71 1.14
CA PHE A 44 8.42 -9.86 1.80
C PHE A 44 7.92 -10.56 3.07
N ASN A 45 8.00 -9.87 4.21
CA ASN A 45 7.63 -10.43 5.52
C ASN A 45 8.11 -11.88 5.71
N ARG A 46 9.45 -12.13 5.51
CA ARG A 46 10.12 -13.43 5.60
C ARG A 46 9.64 -14.50 4.57
N LYS A 47 8.75 -14.16 3.65
CA LYS A 47 8.30 -15.06 2.59
C LYS A 47 9.08 -14.78 1.31
N ARG A 48 9.51 -15.84 0.67
CA ARG A 48 10.18 -15.81 -0.64
C ARG A 48 9.11 -15.87 -1.72
N ILE A 49 9.19 -14.99 -2.72
CA ILE A 49 8.25 -14.88 -3.84
C ILE A 49 9.07 -14.94 -5.12
N LYS A 50 8.79 -15.95 -5.94
CA LYS A 50 9.52 -16.19 -7.18
C LYS A 50 8.97 -15.33 -8.32
N PRO A 51 9.81 -14.97 -9.33
CA PRO A 51 9.32 -14.35 -10.56
C PRO A 51 8.21 -15.18 -11.22
N GLY A 52 7.25 -14.50 -11.85
CA GLY A 52 6.11 -15.12 -12.50
C GLY A 52 5.08 -15.74 -11.53
N THR A 53 5.06 -15.30 -10.25
CA THR A 53 4.12 -15.85 -9.25
C THR A 53 3.33 -14.76 -8.51
N LEU A 54 2.16 -15.14 -8.01
CA LEU A 54 1.31 -14.35 -7.13
C LEU A 54 1.29 -15.00 -5.73
N ARG A 55 1.39 -14.18 -4.69
CA ARG A 55 1.27 -14.63 -3.31
C ARG A 55 0.62 -13.59 -2.41
N THR A 56 -0.35 -14.01 -1.61
CA THR A 56 -0.86 -13.17 -0.52
C THR A 56 -0.09 -13.45 0.76
N VAL A 57 0.41 -12.39 1.38
CA VAL A 57 1.14 -12.42 2.65
C VAL A 57 0.41 -11.53 3.65
N HIS A 58 0.27 -11.98 4.88
CA HIS A 58 -0.30 -11.17 5.94
C HIS A 58 0.81 -10.36 6.64
N LEU A 59 0.75 -9.04 6.51
CA LEU A 59 1.67 -8.12 7.17
C LEU A 59 1.11 -7.75 8.55
N PRO A 60 1.79 -8.12 9.65
CA PRO A 60 1.37 -7.69 10.97
C PRO A 60 1.67 -6.20 11.15
N LEU A 61 0.64 -5.38 11.39
CA LEU A 61 0.83 -3.94 11.61
C LEU A 61 1.13 -3.59 13.06
N LEU A 62 0.58 -4.35 13.99
CA LEU A 62 0.81 -4.18 15.43
C LEU A 62 0.79 -5.54 16.12
N ASN A 63 1.72 -5.70 17.07
CA ASN A 63 1.57 -6.67 18.14
C ASN A 63 0.93 -5.94 19.31
N VAL A 64 -0.34 -6.18 19.58
CA VAL A 64 -1.02 -5.69 20.79
C VAL A 64 -0.72 -6.63 21.95
N SER A 65 -0.52 -6.07 23.13
CA SER A 65 -0.14 -6.82 24.35
C SER A 65 -1.11 -7.93 24.75
N LEU A 66 -2.31 -7.96 24.16
CA LEU A 66 -3.37 -8.97 24.38
C LEU A 66 -3.35 -10.09 23.33
N GLY A 67 -2.30 -10.21 22.52
CA GLY A 67 -2.12 -11.33 21.60
C GLY A 67 -2.74 -11.18 20.21
N ASP A 68 -3.57 -10.18 19.95
CA ASP A 68 -4.15 -9.95 18.64
C ASP A 68 -3.26 -9.04 17.79
N ALA A 69 -2.57 -9.62 16.83
CA ALA A 69 -1.99 -8.84 15.74
C ALA A 69 -3.12 -8.36 14.81
N TRP A 70 -2.99 -7.15 14.26
CA TRP A 70 -3.87 -6.72 13.16
C TRP A 70 -3.16 -6.95 11.82
N PRO A 71 -3.21 -8.16 11.29
CA PRO A 71 -2.58 -8.45 10.01
C PRO A 71 -3.44 -7.90 8.89
N ILE A 72 -2.79 -7.26 7.92
CA ILE A 72 -3.43 -6.86 6.67
C ILE A 72 -2.97 -7.79 5.54
N PRO A 73 -3.87 -8.21 4.64
CA PRO A 73 -3.48 -8.97 3.47
C PRO A 73 -2.79 -8.06 2.46
N VAL A 74 -1.60 -8.46 2.04
CA VAL A 74 -0.85 -7.85 0.94
C VAL A 74 -0.71 -8.89 -0.15
N THR A 75 -1.36 -8.68 -1.28
CA THR A 75 -1.18 -9.54 -2.44
C THR A 75 -0.04 -9.00 -3.29
N ILE A 76 0.96 -9.82 -3.51
CA ILE A 76 2.14 -9.49 -4.28
C ILE A 76 2.10 -10.30 -5.58
N ILE A 77 2.12 -9.59 -6.70
CA ILE A 77 2.24 -10.16 -8.04
C ILE A 77 3.64 -9.82 -8.52
N HIS A 78 4.55 -10.80 -8.45
CA HIS A 78 5.93 -10.63 -8.90
C HIS A 78 6.05 -11.11 -10.33
N GLY A 79 6.23 -10.16 -11.24
CA GLY A 79 6.28 -10.42 -12.67
C GLY A 79 7.47 -11.31 -13.09
N ALA A 80 7.36 -11.94 -14.24
CA ALA A 80 8.42 -12.78 -14.78
C ALA A 80 9.59 -11.96 -15.36
N ARG A 81 9.41 -10.66 -15.57
CA ARG A 81 10.41 -9.77 -16.18
C ARG A 81 10.72 -8.59 -15.26
N PRO A 82 11.96 -8.03 -15.32
CA PRO A 82 12.32 -6.81 -14.60
C PRO A 82 11.38 -5.65 -14.91
N GLY A 83 11.14 -4.80 -13.91
CA GLY A 83 10.32 -3.61 -14.03
C GLY A 83 10.08 -2.93 -12.68
N PRO A 84 9.25 -1.88 -12.64
CA PRO A 84 9.03 -1.11 -11.43
C PRO A 84 8.25 -1.89 -10.35
N CYS A 85 8.43 -1.47 -9.09
CA CYS A 85 7.60 -1.87 -7.97
C CYS A 85 6.50 -0.82 -7.74
N ILE A 86 5.24 -1.21 -7.91
CA ILE A 86 4.09 -0.33 -7.73
C ILE A 86 3.24 -0.86 -6.57
N THR A 87 2.94 0.00 -5.60
CA THR A 87 2.04 -0.34 -4.50
C THR A 87 0.69 0.34 -4.68
N ILE A 88 -0.39 -0.43 -4.63
CA ILE A 88 -1.78 0.03 -4.71
C ILE A 88 -2.43 -0.17 -3.34
N ILE A 89 -2.91 0.91 -2.76
CA ILE A 89 -3.45 0.94 -1.40
C ILE A 89 -4.90 1.40 -1.43
N GLY A 90 -5.75 0.68 -0.71
CA GLY A 90 -7.12 1.09 -0.41
C GLY A 90 -7.37 1.12 1.09
N GLY A 91 -8.48 1.74 1.51
CA GLY A 91 -8.97 1.69 2.88
C GLY A 91 -8.02 2.26 3.94
N ILE A 92 -7.28 3.33 3.65
CA ILE A 92 -6.59 4.14 4.67
C ILE A 92 -7.64 4.78 5.59
N HIS A 93 -8.77 5.22 5.04
CA HIS A 93 -9.96 5.58 5.81
C HIS A 93 -10.95 4.42 5.78
N GLY A 94 -11.40 3.97 6.95
CA GLY A 94 -12.21 2.76 7.04
C GLY A 94 -13.65 2.90 6.52
N ASP A 95 -14.15 4.11 6.33
CA ASP A 95 -15.47 4.42 5.79
C ASP A 95 -15.47 4.66 4.26
N GLU A 96 -14.30 4.63 3.61
CA GLU A 96 -14.14 4.83 2.17
C GLU A 96 -14.02 3.49 1.42
N LEU A 97 -15.13 3.00 0.85
CA LEU A 97 -15.24 1.66 0.31
C LEU A 97 -14.75 1.50 -1.14
N THR A 98 -14.54 2.60 -1.85
CA THR A 98 -14.14 2.56 -3.28
C THR A 98 -12.76 1.94 -3.46
N GLY A 99 -11.78 2.31 -2.61
CA GLY A 99 -10.42 1.74 -2.63
C GLY A 99 -10.41 0.24 -2.39
N PRO A 100 -10.99 -0.26 -1.28
CA PRO A 100 -11.17 -1.69 -1.04
C PRO A 100 -11.83 -2.45 -2.18
N SER A 101 -12.91 -1.89 -2.74
CA SER A 101 -13.62 -2.48 -3.89
C SER A 101 -12.74 -2.55 -5.13
N ALA A 102 -12.06 -1.46 -5.49
CA ALA A 102 -11.18 -1.42 -6.65
C ALA A 102 -10.02 -2.43 -6.54
N CYS A 103 -9.36 -2.50 -5.36
CA CYS A 103 -8.32 -3.49 -5.12
C CYS A 103 -8.84 -4.93 -5.23
N THR A 104 -10.04 -5.20 -4.68
CA THR A 104 -10.65 -6.53 -4.76
C THR A 104 -10.99 -6.89 -6.21
N HIS A 105 -11.50 -5.95 -6.98
CA HIS A 105 -11.76 -6.17 -8.40
C HIS A 105 -10.49 -6.45 -9.19
N LEU A 106 -9.40 -5.71 -8.94
CA LEU A 106 -8.11 -5.99 -9.56
C LEU A 106 -7.62 -7.42 -9.30
N LEU A 107 -7.91 -7.95 -8.11
CA LEU A 107 -7.53 -9.30 -7.71
C LEU A 107 -8.49 -10.38 -8.24
N SER A 108 -9.72 -10.04 -8.58
CA SER A 108 -10.80 -10.98 -8.95
C SER A 108 -11.06 -11.12 -10.45
N ASN A 109 -10.12 -10.74 -11.31
CA ASN A 109 -10.21 -10.90 -12.77
C ASN A 109 -11.20 -9.96 -13.51
N ALA A 110 -11.77 -8.98 -12.84
CA ALA A 110 -12.86 -8.18 -13.42
C ALA A 110 -12.40 -7.05 -14.36
N PHE A 111 -11.08 -6.86 -14.54
CA PHE A 111 -10.53 -5.68 -15.24
C PHE A 111 -9.73 -5.98 -16.52
N THR A 112 -9.66 -7.22 -16.95
CA THR A 112 -9.09 -7.50 -18.27
C THR A 112 -10.20 -7.58 -19.28
N ASP A 113 -10.02 -7.00 -20.47
CA ASP A 113 -10.99 -7.07 -21.57
C ASP A 113 -11.39 -8.51 -21.94
N GLU A 114 -10.60 -9.49 -21.51
CA GLU A 114 -10.80 -10.92 -21.71
C GLU A 114 -11.28 -11.66 -20.46
N GLY A 115 -11.54 -10.96 -19.32
CA GLY A 115 -11.94 -11.59 -18.07
C GLY A 115 -10.84 -12.48 -17.44
N LYS A 116 -9.59 -12.28 -17.83
CA LYS A 116 -8.45 -13.05 -17.31
C LYS A 116 -7.84 -12.36 -16.08
N PRO A 117 -7.32 -13.11 -15.10
CA PRO A 117 -6.58 -12.54 -13.97
C PRO A 117 -5.31 -11.82 -14.45
N LEU A 118 -4.81 -10.90 -13.61
CA LEU A 118 -3.46 -10.37 -13.79
C LEU A 118 -2.47 -11.54 -13.81
N ASP A 119 -1.96 -11.85 -15.00
CA ASP A 119 -1.01 -12.97 -15.18
C ASP A 119 0.41 -12.55 -14.76
N PRO A 120 0.94 -13.10 -13.67
CA PRO A 120 2.32 -12.81 -13.26
C PRO A 120 3.37 -13.12 -14.33
N LYS A 121 3.09 -14.08 -15.21
CA LYS A 121 4.03 -14.46 -16.30
C LYS A 121 4.09 -13.39 -17.39
N GLY A 122 3.00 -12.68 -17.62
CA GLY A 122 2.92 -11.57 -18.58
C GLY A 122 3.45 -10.24 -18.04
N LEU A 123 3.55 -10.10 -16.71
CA LEU A 123 3.90 -8.85 -16.04
C LEU A 123 5.41 -8.56 -16.07
N ALA A 124 5.75 -7.28 -16.20
CA ALA A 124 7.08 -6.75 -15.89
C ALA A 124 7.01 -5.92 -14.60
N GLY A 125 7.91 -6.17 -13.66
CA GLY A 125 7.90 -5.50 -12.35
C GLY A 125 7.10 -6.23 -11.28
N THR A 126 6.80 -5.51 -10.21
CA THR A 126 6.10 -6.05 -9.04
C THR A 126 4.90 -5.17 -8.71
N LEU A 127 3.73 -5.78 -8.51
CA LEU A 127 2.56 -5.11 -7.93
C LEU A 127 2.36 -5.61 -6.51
N ARG A 128 2.17 -4.66 -5.57
CA ARG A 128 1.69 -4.92 -4.22
C ARG A 128 0.30 -4.33 -4.10
N ILE A 129 -0.69 -5.13 -3.77
CA ILE A 129 -2.10 -4.69 -3.66
C ILE A 129 -2.56 -4.92 -2.24
N VAL A 130 -2.97 -3.82 -1.58
CA VAL A 130 -3.44 -3.78 -0.20
C VAL A 130 -4.87 -3.25 -0.17
N PRO A 131 -5.89 -4.12 -0.13
CA PRO A 131 -7.28 -3.68 -0.19
C PRO A 131 -7.69 -2.79 0.99
N ILE A 132 -7.24 -3.12 2.20
CA ILE A 132 -7.63 -2.41 3.41
C ILE A 132 -6.44 -2.29 4.34
N VAL A 133 -5.96 -1.06 4.55
CA VAL A 133 -4.90 -0.76 5.52
C VAL A 133 -5.48 -0.56 6.92
N ASN A 134 -6.53 0.26 7.05
CA ASN A 134 -7.21 0.54 8.32
C ASN A 134 -8.32 -0.49 8.57
N LEU A 135 -7.94 -1.74 8.82
CA LEU A 135 -8.89 -2.83 9.07
C LEU A 135 -9.81 -2.56 10.29
N PRO A 136 -9.33 -2.04 11.43
CA PRO A 136 -10.22 -1.68 12.54
C PRO A 136 -11.23 -0.61 12.15
N GLY A 137 -10.80 0.48 11.52
CA GLY A 137 -11.69 1.55 11.04
C GLY A 137 -12.72 1.03 10.04
N TYR A 138 -12.30 0.14 9.12
CA TYR A 138 -13.20 -0.50 8.17
C TYR A 138 -14.32 -1.29 8.87
N ARG A 139 -13.98 -2.11 9.88
CA ARG A 139 -14.96 -2.86 10.67
C ARG A 139 -15.92 -1.96 11.43
N MET A 140 -15.42 -0.84 11.95
CA MET A 140 -16.23 0.14 12.68
C MET A 140 -16.93 1.17 11.77
N LYS A 141 -16.72 1.09 10.47
CA LYS A 141 -17.20 2.09 9.48
C LYS A 141 -16.78 3.51 9.87
N SER A 142 -15.58 3.65 10.39
CA SER A 142 -14.98 4.88 10.87
C SER A 142 -13.83 5.31 9.96
N ARG A 143 -13.76 6.62 9.68
CA ARG A 143 -12.61 7.22 9.01
C ARG A 143 -11.31 7.00 9.79
N TYR A 144 -11.41 7.10 11.10
CA TYR A 144 -10.28 7.15 12.01
C TYR A 144 -9.83 5.76 12.44
N PHE A 145 -8.60 5.71 12.92
CA PHE A 145 -8.07 4.55 13.64
C PHE A 145 -8.68 4.50 15.06
N PRO A 146 -8.62 3.36 15.81
CA PRO A 146 -9.24 3.24 17.13
C PRO A 146 -8.80 4.27 18.18
N ASP A 147 -7.58 4.84 18.03
CA ASP A 147 -7.08 5.91 18.89
C ASP A 147 -7.57 7.32 18.48
N GLY A 148 -8.55 7.40 17.57
CA GLY A 148 -9.18 8.64 17.12
C GLY A 148 -8.37 9.44 16.10
N ARG A 149 -7.25 8.94 15.61
CA ARG A 149 -6.37 9.65 14.67
C ARG A 149 -6.64 9.29 13.22
N ASP A 150 -6.46 10.27 12.33
CA ASP A 150 -6.49 10.09 10.88
C ASP A 150 -5.15 9.50 10.42
N LEU A 151 -5.14 8.22 10.02
CA LEU A 151 -3.94 7.52 9.55
C LEU A 151 -3.23 8.26 8.41
N ASN A 152 -4.00 8.87 7.48
CA ASN A 152 -3.47 9.64 6.35
C ASN A 152 -2.74 10.94 6.76
N ARG A 153 -2.71 11.28 8.04
CA ARG A 153 -1.99 12.43 8.61
C ARG A 153 -0.78 12.02 9.44
N GLN A 154 -0.50 10.72 9.51
CA GLN A 154 0.54 10.20 10.40
C GLN A 154 1.79 9.70 9.65
N PHE A 155 1.75 9.59 8.32
CA PHE A 155 2.92 9.17 7.53
C PHE A 155 4.06 10.19 7.59
N PRO A 156 5.33 9.72 7.64
CA PRO A 156 5.83 8.34 7.55
C PRO A 156 5.65 7.52 8.82
N GLY A 157 5.17 8.09 9.90
CA GLY A 157 4.94 7.42 11.17
C GLY A 157 6.10 7.52 12.14
N ASP A 158 5.99 6.76 13.24
CA ASP A 158 6.98 6.74 14.31
C ASP A 158 6.83 5.42 15.09
N PRO A 159 7.88 4.59 15.19
CA PRO A 159 7.82 3.30 15.88
C PRO A 159 7.58 3.43 17.39
N GLY A 160 7.94 4.58 18.00
CA GLY A 160 7.71 4.89 19.42
C GLY A 160 6.44 5.69 19.69
N GLY A 161 5.67 6.03 18.63
CA GLY A 161 4.52 6.91 18.73
C GLY A 161 3.22 6.22 19.15
N SER A 162 2.11 6.95 18.98
CA SER A 162 0.76 6.41 19.20
C SER A 162 0.46 5.21 18.29
N THR A 163 -0.60 4.47 18.60
CA THR A 163 -1.01 3.31 17.81
C THR A 163 -1.07 3.61 16.31
N THR A 164 -1.73 4.72 15.92
CA THR A 164 -1.83 5.10 14.50
C THR A 164 -0.47 5.48 13.90
N ARG A 165 0.42 6.16 14.65
CA ARG A 165 1.77 6.50 14.16
C ARG A 165 2.64 5.26 13.96
N ARG A 166 2.52 4.28 14.84
CA ARG A 166 3.22 2.99 14.71
C ARG A 166 2.74 2.21 13.49
N VAL A 167 1.42 2.20 13.25
CA VAL A 167 0.84 1.61 12.03
C VAL A 167 1.32 2.34 10.78
N ALA A 168 1.30 3.67 10.77
CA ALA A 168 1.81 4.47 9.66
C ALA A 168 3.27 4.11 9.36
N HIS A 169 4.11 3.97 10.39
CA HIS A 169 5.50 3.56 10.23
C HIS A 169 5.64 2.17 9.60
N GLN A 170 4.86 1.18 10.06
CA GLN A 170 4.88 -0.17 9.48
C GLN A 170 4.44 -0.18 8.01
N VAL A 171 3.40 0.58 7.67
CA VAL A 171 2.95 0.72 6.28
C VAL A 171 4.01 1.40 5.43
N TRP A 172 4.62 2.48 5.94
CA TRP A 172 5.67 3.20 5.24
C TRP A 172 6.84 2.30 4.92
N THR A 173 7.44 1.70 5.95
CA THR A 173 8.67 0.91 5.82
C THR A 173 8.49 -0.36 4.97
N ASN A 174 7.31 -0.99 5.03
CA ASN A 174 7.10 -2.25 4.33
C ASN A 174 6.48 -2.11 2.94
N LEU A 175 5.77 -1.00 2.65
CA LEU A 175 4.95 -0.89 1.45
C LEU A 175 5.24 0.35 0.61
N VAL A 176 5.78 1.42 1.23
CA VAL A 176 5.93 2.73 0.57
C VAL A 176 7.36 3.00 0.18
N GLU A 177 8.28 2.83 1.11
CA GLU A 177 9.66 3.31 1.03
C GLU A 177 10.44 2.74 -0.17
N ASP A 178 10.22 1.48 -0.51
CA ASP A 178 10.86 0.79 -1.62
C ASP A 178 10.02 0.69 -2.89
N SER A 179 8.89 1.41 -2.97
CA SER A 179 8.04 1.46 -4.15
C SER A 179 8.48 2.56 -5.12
N ASP A 180 8.55 2.25 -6.41
CA ASP A 180 8.79 3.25 -7.47
C ASP A 180 7.58 4.17 -7.67
N ALA A 181 6.37 3.66 -7.41
CA ALA A 181 5.13 4.42 -7.45
C ALA A 181 4.09 3.88 -6.47
N ILE A 182 3.22 4.79 -6.00
CA ILE A 182 2.12 4.45 -5.08
C ILE A 182 0.83 5.01 -5.65
N ILE A 183 -0.20 4.17 -5.61
CA ILE A 183 -1.57 4.54 -5.94
C ILE A 183 -2.42 4.37 -4.69
N ASP A 184 -2.78 5.48 -4.04
CA ASP A 184 -3.66 5.49 -2.87
C ASP A 184 -5.08 5.89 -3.29
N ILE A 185 -6.04 4.97 -3.13
CA ILE A 185 -7.40 5.10 -3.64
C ILE A 185 -8.34 5.55 -2.53
N HIS A 186 -8.82 6.78 -2.66
CA HIS A 186 -9.79 7.40 -1.77
C HIS A 186 -11.13 7.62 -2.43
N SER A 187 -12.16 7.79 -1.61
CA SER A 187 -13.48 8.28 -2.04
C SER A 187 -14.01 9.32 -1.06
N ALA A 188 -15.11 10.00 -1.42
CA ALA A 188 -15.78 10.85 -0.46
C ALA A 188 -16.32 10.00 0.70
N ALA A 189 -16.03 10.43 1.93
CA ALA A 189 -16.64 9.88 3.11
C ALA A 189 -18.18 10.10 3.09
N LYS A 190 -18.92 9.26 3.81
CA LYS A 190 -20.39 9.29 3.90
C LYS A 190 -20.89 10.73 4.17
N GLY A 191 -21.71 11.25 3.26
CA GLY A 191 -22.30 12.59 3.35
C GLY A 191 -21.47 13.75 2.76
N ARG A 192 -20.31 13.48 2.15
CA ARG A 192 -19.52 14.49 1.43
C ARG A 192 -19.64 14.28 -0.08
N ARG A 193 -19.88 15.36 -0.83
CA ARG A 193 -19.71 15.39 -2.29
C ARG A 193 -18.28 15.81 -2.60
N ASN A 194 -17.63 15.10 -3.51
CA ASN A 194 -16.35 15.53 -4.10
C ASN A 194 -16.62 16.45 -5.27
#